data_4e55fcc98f836bc69e07544a418de1ef
#
_entry.id   4e55fcc98f836bc69e07544a418de1ef
#
_cell.length_a   1.000
_cell.length_b   1.000
_cell.length_c   1.000
_cell.angle_alpha   90.00
_cell.angle_beta   90.00
_cell.angle_gamma   90.00
#
_symmetry.space_group_name_H-M   'P 1'
#
loop_
_entity.id
_entity.type
_entity.pdbx_description
1 polymer ?
#
loop_
_entity_poly.entity_id
_entity_poly.type
_entity_poly.pdbx_seq_one_letter_code
_entity_poly.pdbx_strand_id
1 'polypeptide(L)'
;MKSRRFRTAFNATAAFAAILFASQNAIAEKVRIGEAGVLSVDKLVELVALEYAKQRGFDYQLSVLKSDDICKEAFLSDQIDVVIGTNAYRLVQKLKVPAHHFIQLRMLAYVPVVAQASYKSWADLNGQDFYVHARGSGTEVLAHQMEAAHKIKFKNVSFIPGAPVRANALLRGTIKATYLNIPSMQFVMKSAPGKFLVLPAGSESASDAAVFAKTAFIAKHRVELQIFVDALLEVVRKTNADPKFIVAERERLKLMPNLPKDEADGLIDFFKVAADTGIYPNGGGDEEAVKSDFAFYTASGDLTGKPADLKVADYWDLSLVEAARKKLAATK
;
A
#
# COMPACT_ATOMS: atom_id res chain seq x y z
N MET A 1 -59.17 -17.20 81.06
CA MET A 1 -57.74 -17.46 80.75
C MET A 1 -57.37 -16.70 79.47
N LYS A 2 -56.39 -15.85 79.55
CA LYS A 2 -56.09 -14.77 78.56
C LYS A 2 -55.19 -15.27 77.40
N SER A 3 -55.64 -15.16 76.16
CA SER A 3 -54.80 -15.35 74.99
C SER A 3 -54.29 -14.02 74.44
N ARG A 4 -53.00 -13.85 74.45
CA ARG A 4 -52.30 -12.69 73.86
C ARG A 4 -52.05 -12.96 72.39
N ARG A 5 -52.55 -12.07 71.55
CA ARG A 5 -52.20 -12.02 70.06
C ARG A 5 -50.89 -11.27 69.92
N PHE A 6 -49.93 -11.91 69.33
CA PHE A 6 -48.72 -11.25 68.81
C PHE A 6 -48.97 -10.81 67.39
N ARG A 7 -48.86 -9.52 67.13
CA ARG A 7 -48.76 -8.93 65.79
C ARG A 7 -47.33 -8.95 65.31
N THR A 8 -47.02 -9.68 64.32
CA THR A 8 -45.75 -9.62 63.59
C THR A 8 -45.81 -8.54 62.51
N ALA A 9 -45.02 -7.52 62.63
CA ALA A 9 -44.83 -6.50 61.64
C ALA A 9 -43.88 -7.02 60.54
N PHE A 10 -44.33 -6.99 59.32
CA PHE A 10 -43.52 -7.30 58.14
C PHE A 10 -42.77 -6.04 57.71
N ASN A 11 -41.46 -5.99 57.95
CA ASN A 11 -40.57 -4.97 57.38
C ASN A 11 -40.13 -5.43 56.00
N ALA A 12 -40.69 -4.79 54.95
CA ALA A 12 -40.25 -4.95 53.58
C ALA A 12 -39.00 -4.05 53.39
N THR A 13 -37.80 -4.64 53.42
CA THR A 13 -36.54 -3.96 53.02
C THR A 13 -36.41 -4.04 51.50
N ALA A 14 -36.65 -2.94 50.81
CA ALA A 14 -36.37 -2.80 49.39
C ALA A 14 -34.86 -2.75 49.17
N ALA A 15 -34.31 -3.83 48.65
CA ALA A 15 -32.92 -3.88 48.19
C ALA A 15 -32.85 -3.18 46.83
N PHE A 16 -32.33 -1.95 46.79
CA PHE A 16 -31.97 -1.23 45.58
C PHE A 16 -30.66 -1.86 45.05
N ALA A 17 -30.78 -2.75 44.09
CA ALA A 17 -29.63 -3.26 43.32
C ALA A 17 -29.16 -2.15 42.38
N ALA A 18 -28.14 -1.40 42.78
CA ALA A 18 -27.39 -0.49 41.93
C ALA A 18 -26.61 -1.36 40.90
N ILE A 19 -27.12 -1.49 39.69
CA ILE A 19 -26.37 -2.04 38.55
C ILE A 19 -25.35 -0.97 38.17
N LEU A 20 -24.14 -1.09 38.71
CA LEU A 20 -22.96 -0.41 38.21
C LEU A 20 -22.67 -0.97 36.82
N PHE A 21 -23.11 -0.27 35.78
CA PHE A 21 -22.54 -0.40 34.45
C PHE A 21 -21.09 0.09 34.52
N ALA A 22 -20.19 -0.82 34.86
CA ALA A 22 -18.78 -0.61 34.59
C ALA A 22 -18.65 -0.54 33.06
N SER A 23 -18.67 0.68 32.51
CA SER A 23 -18.15 0.95 31.18
C SER A 23 -16.69 0.53 31.23
N GLN A 24 -16.41 -0.72 30.91
CA GLN A 24 -15.07 -1.11 30.53
C GLN A 24 -14.77 -0.28 29.29
N ASN A 25 -14.04 0.82 29.47
CA ASN A 25 -13.27 1.42 28.40
C ASN A 25 -12.28 0.34 27.95
N ALA A 26 -12.74 -0.56 27.08
CA ALA A 26 -11.85 -1.39 26.32
C ALA A 26 -10.95 -0.38 25.58
N ILE A 27 -9.70 -0.28 26.02
CA ILE A 27 -8.68 0.44 25.25
C ILE A 27 -8.75 -0.23 23.89
N ALA A 28 -9.27 0.49 22.90
CA ALA A 28 -9.38 -0.04 21.54
C ALA A 28 -7.97 -0.49 21.15
N GLU A 29 -7.84 -1.77 20.83
CA GLU A 29 -6.56 -2.34 20.42
C GLU A 29 -6.12 -1.61 19.15
N LYS A 30 -4.87 -1.09 19.16
CA LYS A 30 -4.34 -0.36 18.00
C LYS A 30 -4.28 -1.26 16.81
N VAL A 31 -4.74 -0.78 15.66
CA VAL A 31 -4.55 -1.47 14.39
C VAL A 31 -3.07 -1.51 14.06
N ARG A 32 -2.50 -2.71 14.00
CA ARG A 32 -1.08 -2.92 13.66
C ARG A 32 -0.94 -2.91 12.15
N ILE A 33 -0.27 -1.89 11.63
CA ILE A 33 -0.08 -1.68 10.19
C ILE A 33 1.36 -2.00 9.80
N GLY A 34 1.53 -2.82 8.77
CA GLY A 34 2.81 -3.04 8.10
C GLY A 34 2.88 -2.25 6.80
N GLU A 35 3.87 -1.37 6.70
CA GLU A 35 4.22 -0.70 5.43
C GLU A 35 5.33 -1.48 4.75
N ALA A 36 5.09 -1.96 3.53
CA ALA A 36 6.03 -2.78 2.78
C ALA A 36 7.10 -1.92 2.08
N GLY A 37 8.37 -2.25 2.32
CA GLY A 37 9.53 -1.55 1.76
C GLY A 37 9.94 -0.31 2.53
N VAL A 38 11.06 0.29 2.12
CA VAL A 38 11.59 1.51 2.76
C VAL A 38 10.70 2.71 2.45
N LEU A 39 10.64 3.66 3.37
CA LEU A 39 9.96 4.92 3.14
C LEU A 39 10.66 5.73 2.05
N SER A 40 9.91 6.16 1.07
CA SER A 40 10.31 7.03 -0.03
C SER A 40 9.19 8.04 -0.31
N VAL A 41 9.48 9.05 -1.09
CA VAL A 41 8.55 10.19 -1.30
C VAL A 41 7.19 9.78 -1.85
N ASP A 42 7.13 8.70 -2.62
CA ASP A 42 5.89 8.12 -3.14
C ASP A 42 4.96 7.51 -2.07
N LYS A 43 5.44 7.36 -0.83
CA LYS A 43 4.66 6.88 0.32
C LYS A 43 4.11 8.01 1.21
N LEU A 44 4.35 9.24 0.83
CA LEU A 44 3.93 10.39 1.62
C LEU A 44 2.40 10.50 1.70
N VAL A 45 1.68 10.07 0.65
CA VAL A 45 0.20 10.07 0.61
C VAL A 45 -0.36 9.18 1.72
N GLU A 46 0.18 7.97 1.89
CA GLU A 46 -0.25 7.03 2.92
C GLU A 46 0.03 7.56 4.33
N LEU A 47 1.21 8.15 4.52
CA LEU A 47 1.60 8.69 5.82
C LEU A 47 0.70 9.87 6.24
N VAL A 48 0.39 10.78 5.32
CA VAL A 48 -0.54 11.89 5.57
C VAL A 48 -1.94 11.34 5.84
N ALA A 49 -2.39 10.35 5.09
CA ALA A 49 -3.70 9.75 5.28
C ALA A 49 -3.84 9.04 6.65
N LEU A 50 -2.79 8.37 7.11
CA LEU A 50 -2.76 7.76 8.45
C LEU A 50 -2.88 8.82 9.56
N GLU A 51 -2.20 9.96 9.45
CA GLU A 51 -2.33 11.04 10.41
C GLU A 51 -3.73 11.70 10.35
N TYR A 52 -4.34 11.83 9.17
CA TYR A 52 -5.71 12.29 9.02
C TYR A 52 -6.72 11.31 9.65
N ALA A 53 -6.51 10.01 9.44
CA ALA A 53 -7.33 8.98 10.04
C ALA A 53 -7.19 8.98 11.58
N LYS A 54 -5.98 9.15 12.11
CA LYS A 54 -5.70 9.26 13.54
C LYS A 54 -6.44 10.43 14.18
N GLN A 55 -6.47 11.59 13.53
CA GLN A 55 -7.25 12.77 13.99
C GLN A 55 -8.76 12.50 14.04
N ARG A 56 -9.23 11.46 13.34
CA ARG A 56 -10.64 11.02 13.27
C ARG A 56 -10.94 9.80 14.13
N GLY A 57 -9.99 9.39 15.00
CA GLY A 57 -10.17 8.29 15.94
C GLY A 57 -9.66 6.92 15.46
N PHE A 58 -8.95 6.83 14.34
CA PHE A 58 -8.27 5.61 13.91
C PHE A 58 -6.95 5.44 14.68
N ASP A 59 -6.95 4.65 15.75
CA ASP A 59 -5.72 4.39 16.50
C ASP A 59 -4.92 3.27 15.83
N TYR A 60 -3.65 3.55 15.51
CA TYR A 60 -2.79 2.60 14.80
C TYR A 60 -1.35 2.61 15.31
N GLN A 61 -0.65 1.52 14.99
CA GLN A 61 0.80 1.41 15.13
C GLN A 61 1.38 1.03 13.77
N LEU A 62 2.28 1.86 13.23
CA LEU A 62 2.93 1.63 11.95
C LEU A 62 4.30 0.96 12.15
N SER A 63 4.53 -0.14 11.43
CA SER A 63 5.82 -0.82 11.31
C SER A 63 6.28 -0.77 9.86
N VAL A 64 7.42 -0.14 9.60
CA VAL A 64 8.02 -0.10 8.26
C VAL A 64 8.94 -1.32 8.11
N LEU A 65 8.59 -2.19 7.18
CA LEU A 65 9.26 -3.47 6.96
C LEU A 65 10.09 -3.42 5.67
N LYS A 66 11.30 -3.96 5.69
CA LYS A 66 12.32 -3.75 4.64
C LYS A 66 11.89 -4.21 3.24
N SER A 67 10.98 -5.18 3.13
CA SER A 67 10.54 -5.74 1.84
C SER A 67 9.12 -6.32 1.93
N ASP A 68 8.52 -6.55 0.77
CA ASP A 68 7.20 -7.17 0.63
C ASP A 68 7.12 -8.54 1.32
N ASP A 69 8.15 -9.36 1.17
CA ASP A 69 8.22 -10.72 1.74
C ASP A 69 8.17 -10.67 3.26
N ILE A 70 9.00 -9.80 3.88
CA ILE A 70 9.02 -9.63 5.35
C ILE A 70 7.67 -9.10 5.84
N CYS A 71 7.05 -8.19 5.09
CA CYS A 71 5.73 -7.68 5.42
C CYS A 71 4.65 -8.79 5.34
N LYS A 72 4.69 -9.59 4.29
CA LYS A 72 3.79 -10.73 4.11
C LYS A 72 4.00 -11.82 5.19
N GLU A 73 5.23 -12.09 5.60
CA GLU A 73 5.52 -13.01 6.71
C GLU A 73 5.00 -12.49 8.06
N ALA A 74 5.17 -11.19 8.35
CA ALA A 74 4.62 -10.56 9.54
C ALA A 74 3.08 -10.62 9.55
N PHE A 75 2.45 -10.47 8.39
CA PHE A 75 1.00 -10.64 8.22
C PHE A 75 0.54 -12.08 8.44
N LEU A 76 1.24 -13.05 7.88
CA LEU A 76 0.93 -14.47 8.04
C LEU A 76 1.08 -14.94 9.48
N SER A 77 2.02 -14.38 10.23
CA SER A 77 2.28 -14.70 11.64
C SER A 77 1.49 -13.84 12.64
N ASP A 78 0.47 -13.10 12.18
CA ASP A 78 -0.38 -12.24 13.01
C ASP A 78 0.37 -11.14 13.80
N GLN A 79 1.55 -10.72 13.34
CA GLN A 79 2.29 -9.60 13.91
C GLN A 79 1.73 -8.24 13.46
N ILE A 80 1.09 -8.20 12.29
CA ILE A 80 0.40 -7.03 11.73
C ILE A 80 -1.01 -7.44 11.25
N ASP A 81 -1.95 -6.49 11.27
CA ASP A 81 -3.35 -6.69 10.93
C ASP A 81 -3.68 -6.20 9.51
N VAL A 82 -3.07 -5.09 9.12
CA VAL A 82 -3.26 -4.43 7.83
C VAL A 82 -1.92 -4.25 7.15
N VAL A 83 -1.86 -4.55 5.87
CA VAL A 83 -0.69 -4.35 5.03
C VAL A 83 -0.94 -3.21 4.05
N ILE A 84 0.02 -2.30 3.93
CA ILE A 84 0.06 -1.21 2.95
C ILE A 84 1.29 -1.41 2.04
N GLY A 85 1.18 -1.08 0.77
CA GLY A 85 2.32 -0.95 -0.13
C GLY A 85 2.70 -2.19 -0.92
N THR A 86 1.91 -3.27 -0.87
CA THR A 86 2.06 -4.47 -1.69
C THR A 86 0.70 -5.11 -1.99
N ASN A 87 0.69 -6.32 -2.55
CA ASN A 87 -0.54 -7.05 -2.87
C ASN A 87 -0.60 -8.44 -2.21
N ALA A 88 -1.81 -9.00 -2.10
CA ALA A 88 -2.08 -10.29 -1.48
C ALA A 88 -2.43 -11.41 -2.48
N TYR A 89 -2.36 -11.20 -3.78
CA TYR A 89 -2.89 -12.15 -4.78
C TYR A 89 -2.34 -13.57 -4.59
N ARG A 90 -1.03 -13.70 -4.43
CA ARG A 90 -0.37 -14.98 -4.17
C ARG A 90 -0.78 -15.59 -2.83
N LEU A 91 -0.93 -14.75 -1.78
CA LEU A 91 -1.36 -15.22 -0.45
C LEU A 91 -2.76 -15.82 -0.52
N VAL A 92 -3.69 -15.14 -1.17
CA VAL A 92 -5.08 -15.58 -1.30
C VAL A 92 -5.17 -16.83 -2.15
N GLN A 93 -4.59 -16.83 -3.35
CA GLN A 93 -4.81 -17.92 -4.29
C GLN A 93 -3.96 -19.16 -3.98
N LYS A 94 -2.65 -18.99 -3.73
CA LYS A 94 -1.74 -20.14 -3.58
C LYS A 94 -1.64 -20.61 -2.14
N LEU A 95 -1.65 -19.70 -1.17
CA LEU A 95 -1.54 -20.06 0.24
C LEU A 95 -2.90 -20.16 0.94
N LYS A 96 -4.00 -19.87 0.22
CA LYS A 96 -5.38 -19.93 0.73
C LYS A 96 -5.62 -19.08 1.99
N VAL A 97 -4.89 -17.97 2.10
CA VAL A 97 -5.09 -17.01 3.20
C VAL A 97 -6.41 -16.27 2.97
N PRO A 98 -7.32 -16.26 3.94
CA PRO A 98 -8.59 -15.52 3.81
C PRO A 98 -8.34 -14.02 4.02
N ALA A 99 -7.92 -13.33 2.97
CA ALA A 99 -7.62 -11.91 2.98
C ALA A 99 -8.24 -11.22 1.76
N HIS A 100 -8.62 -9.96 1.92
CA HIS A 100 -9.10 -9.12 0.83
C HIS A 100 -8.33 -7.81 0.78
N HIS A 101 -8.06 -7.35 -0.43
CA HIS A 101 -7.76 -5.95 -0.67
C HIS A 101 -9.03 -5.12 -0.51
N PHE A 102 -8.91 -3.86 -0.10
CA PHE A 102 -10.08 -3.00 0.06
C PHE A 102 -9.90 -1.57 -0.46
N ILE A 103 -8.70 -1.20 -0.88
CA ILE A 103 -8.41 0.03 -1.62
C ILE A 103 -7.14 -0.12 -2.44
N GLN A 104 -7.18 0.32 -3.70
CA GLN A 104 -6.03 0.49 -4.55
C GLN A 104 -5.33 1.79 -4.18
N LEU A 105 -4.03 1.71 -3.95
CA LEU A 105 -3.24 2.82 -3.45
C LEU A 105 -2.43 3.50 -4.55
N ARG A 106 -1.68 2.72 -5.31
CA ARG A 106 -0.84 3.19 -6.41
C ARG A 106 -0.90 2.25 -7.61
N MET A 107 -0.77 2.85 -8.78
CA MET A 107 -0.52 2.14 -10.02
C MET A 107 0.97 1.87 -10.18
N LEU A 108 1.31 0.84 -10.95
CA LEU A 108 2.68 0.57 -11.36
C LEU A 108 3.25 1.78 -12.13
N ALA A 109 4.32 2.34 -11.62
CA ALA A 109 5.02 3.49 -12.18
C ALA A 109 6.53 3.30 -12.04
N TYR A 110 7.00 2.16 -12.54
CA TYR A 110 8.42 1.82 -12.56
C TYR A 110 8.97 1.93 -13.97
N VAL A 111 10.15 2.49 -14.06
CA VAL A 111 10.89 2.63 -15.33
C VAL A 111 12.19 1.84 -15.27
N PRO A 112 12.55 1.15 -16.35
CA PRO A 112 13.81 0.44 -16.44
C PRO A 112 14.94 1.43 -16.71
N VAL A 113 15.89 1.51 -15.77
CA VAL A 113 17.06 2.39 -15.84
C VAL A 113 18.33 1.56 -15.98
N VAL A 114 19.13 1.91 -16.97
CA VAL A 114 20.38 1.21 -17.29
C VAL A 114 21.57 2.15 -17.38
N ALA A 115 22.77 1.66 -17.07
CA ALA A 115 24.03 2.38 -17.32
C ALA A 115 24.27 2.49 -18.83
N GLN A 116 24.21 3.71 -19.38
CA GLN A 116 24.27 3.97 -20.81
C GLN A 116 25.57 3.50 -21.48
N ALA A 117 26.68 3.50 -20.73
CA ALA A 117 27.95 2.98 -21.22
C ALA A 117 27.95 1.45 -21.43
N SER A 118 27.04 0.73 -20.75
CA SER A 118 26.93 -0.75 -20.83
C SER A 118 25.79 -1.21 -21.71
N TYR A 119 24.65 -0.53 -21.68
CA TYR A 119 23.41 -0.96 -22.32
C TYR A 119 22.69 0.20 -22.98
N LYS A 120 22.11 -0.04 -24.17
CA LYS A 120 21.34 0.95 -24.95
C LYS A 120 19.95 0.46 -25.34
N SER A 121 19.71 -0.83 -25.18
CA SER A 121 18.47 -1.49 -25.56
C SER A 121 18.18 -2.69 -24.65
N TRP A 122 16.96 -3.21 -24.71
CA TRP A 122 16.62 -4.46 -24.05
C TRP A 122 17.46 -5.66 -24.54
N ALA A 123 17.83 -5.66 -25.83
CA ALA A 123 18.64 -6.74 -26.40
C ALA A 123 20.02 -6.85 -25.72
N ASP A 124 20.60 -5.74 -25.27
CA ASP A 124 21.90 -5.71 -24.59
C ASP A 124 21.84 -6.35 -23.19
N LEU A 125 20.64 -6.49 -22.64
CA LEU A 125 20.40 -7.11 -21.33
C LEU A 125 20.29 -8.65 -21.40
N ASN A 126 20.32 -9.23 -22.60
CA ASN A 126 20.29 -10.68 -22.73
C ASN A 126 21.54 -11.31 -22.10
N GLY A 127 21.34 -12.25 -21.17
CA GLY A 127 22.41 -12.88 -20.40
C GLY A 127 23.07 -11.99 -19.34
N GLN A 128 22.48 -10.85 -19.02
CA GLN A 128 22.99 -9.91 -18.00
C GLN A 128 22.18 -10.00 -16.70
N ASP A 129 22.78 -9.50 -15.60
CA ASP A 129 22.09 -9.40 -14.31
C ASP A 129 21.11 -8.24 -14.33
N PHE A 130 19.91 -8.46 -13.80
CA PHE A 130 18.88 -7.44 -13.62
C PHE A 130 18.39 -7.40 -12.16
N TYR A 131 18.13 -6.21 -11.64
CA TYR A 131 17.83 -6.04 -10.21
C TYR A 131 16.41 -5.50 -10.02
N VAL A 132 15.67 -6.13 -9.10
CA VAL A 132 14.26 -5.81 -8.79
C VAL A 132 14.08 -5.66 -7.28
N HIS A 133 12.86 -5.30 -6.84
CA HIS A 133 12.59 -5.01 -5.43
C HIS A 133 12.64 -6.27 -4.55
N ALA A 134 11.74 -7.21 -4.79
CA ALA A 134 11.56 -8.41 -3.99
C ALA A 134 10.85 -9.48 -4.81
N ARG A 135 10.83 -10.69 -4.31
CA ARG A 135 10.08 -11.79 -4.92
C ARG A 135 8.57 -11.53 -4.87
N GLY A 136 7.88 -11.70 -5.98
CA GLY A 136 6.45 -11.44 -6.13
C GLY A 136 6.10 -9.94 -6.08
N SER A 137 7.10 -9.05 -6.27
CA SER A 137 6.84 -7.62 -6.42
C SER A 137 6.51 -7.26 -7.87
N GLY A 138 5.81 -6.12 -8.07
CA GLY A 138 5.51 -5.63 -9.42
C GLY A 138 6.74 -5.48 -10.31
N THR A 139 7.90 -5.12 -9.75
CA THR A 139 9.15 -4.99 -10.51
C THR A 139 9.73 -6.34 -10.99
N GLU A 140 9.53 -7.43 -10.26
CA GLU A 140 9.89 -8.77 -10.74
C GLU A 140 8.97 -9.19 -11.89
N VAL A 141 7.67 -8.93 -11.76
CA VAL A 141 6.68 -9.17 -12.82
C VAL A 141 7.06 -8.44 -14.09
N LEU A 142 7.31 -7.13 -13.99
CA LEU A 142 7.73 -6.31 -15.12
C LEU A 142 9.01 -6.85 -15.79
N ALA A 143 10.00 -7.29 -14.98
CA ALA A 143 11.23 -7.87 -15.52
C ALA A 143 10.94 -9.12 -16.38
N HIS A 144 10.12 -10.04 -15.89
CA HIS A 144 9.76 -11.25 -16.65
C HIS A 144 8.90 -10.96 -17.88
N GLN A 145 8.02 -9.95 -17.83
CA GLN A 145 7.28 -9.49 -19.01
C GLN A 145 8.22 -8.93 -20.07
N MET A 146 9.25 -8.18 -19.69
CA MET A 146 10.25 -7.66 -20.64
C MET A 146 11.11 -8.79 -21.23
N GLU A 147 11.45 -9.83 -20.46
CA GLU A 147 12.08 -11.04 -21.01
C GLU A 147 11.23 -11.62 -22.15
N ALA A 148 9.92 -11.78 -21.92
CA ALA A 148 9.02 -12.35 -22.90
C ALA A 148 8.82 -11.40 -24.12
N ALA A 149 8.58 -10.12 -23.88
CA ALA A 149 8.30 -9.13 -24.92
C ALA A 149 9.49 -8.93 -25.87
N HIS A 150 10.71 -8.92 -25.34
CA HIS A 150 11.94 -8.69 -26.09
C HIS A 150 12.70 -9.97 -26.46
N LYS A 151 12.15 -11.15 -26.10
CA LYS A 151 12.77 -12.46 -26.37
C LYS A 151 14.20 -12.55 -25.85
N ILE A 152 14.43 -12.01 -24.67
CA ILE A 152 15.70 -12.07 -23.94
C ILE A 152 15.56 -12.95 -22.69
N LYS A 153 16.68 -13.29 -22.07
CA LYS A 153 16.72 -13.95 -20.77
C LYS A 153 17.78 -13.28 -19.92
N PHE A 154 17.40 -12.81 -18.73
CA PHE A 154 18.39 -12.33 -17.76
C PHE A 154 19.22 -13.50 -17.24
N LYS A 155 20.51 -13.26 -16.98
CA LYS A 155 21.36 -14.23 -16.31
C LYS A 155 20.86 -14.52 -14.90
N ASN A 156 20.60 -13.45 -14.14
CA ASN A 156 19.98 -13.51 -12.82
C ASN A 156 19.01 -12.33 -12.67
N VAL A 157 17.87 -12.60 -12.04
CA VAL A 157 16.99 -11.56 -11.47
C VAL A 157 17.27 -11.54 -9.98
N SER A 158 17.91 -10.47 -9.48
CA SER A 158 18.38 -10.35 -8.09
C SER A 158 17.58 -9.28 -7.33
N PHE A 159 17.44 -9.48 -6.02
CA PHE A 159 16.56 -8.68 -5.18
C PHE A 159 17.34 -7.65 -4.36
N ILE A 160 17.02 -6.37 -4.54
CA ILE A 160 17.51 -5.25 -3.73
C ILE A 160 16.29 -4.41 -3.33
N PRO A 161 15.76 -4.58 -2.10
CA PRO A 161 14.60 -3.84 -1.63
C PRO A 161 14.84 -2.32 -1.58
N GLY A 162 13.82 -1.56 -2.02
CA GLY A 162 13.84 -0.10 -2.03
C GLY A 162 14.41 0.51 -3.32
N ALA A 163 13.59 1.31 -4.03
CA ALA A 163 14.03 2.03 -5.22
C ALA A 163 15.17 3.03 -4.92
N PRO A 164 15.19 3.79 -3.80
CA PRO A 164 16.31 4.64 -3.44
C PRO A 164 17.62 3.85 -3.23
N VAL A 165 17.55 2.65 -2.69
CA VAL A 165 18.73 1.78 -2.49
C VAL A 165 19.30 1.36 -3.86
N ARG A 166 18.45 0.95 -4.80
CA ARG A 166 18.85 0.60 -6.17
C ARG A 166 19.38 1.80 -6.95
N ALA A 167 18.79 2.99 -6.77
CA ALA A 167 19.27 4.23 -7.36
C ALA A 167 20.71 4.54 -6.93
N ASN A 168 20.98 4.45 -5.63
CA ASN A 168 22.34 4.63 -5.09
C ASN A 168 23.31 3.54 -5.57
N ALA A 169 22.85 2.31 -5.75
CA ALA A 169 23.68 1.23 -6.30
C ALA A 169 24.05 1.47 -7.78
N LEU A 170 23.11 2.01 -8.59
CA LEU A 170 23.38 2.47 -9.96
C LEU A 170 24.44 3.59 -9.98
N LEU A 171 24.26 4.63 -9.15
CA LEU A 171 25.20 5.77 -9.09
C LEU A 171 26.61 5.33 -8.71
N ARG A 172 26.74 4.34 -7.82
CA ARG A 172 28.04 3.75 -7.44
C ARG A 172 28.57 2.75 -8.47
N GLY A 173 27.79 2.37 -9.49
CA GLY A 173 28.18 1.38 -10.49
C GLY A 173 28.19 -0.08 -9.99
N THR A 174 27.68 -0.34 -8.78
CA THR A 174 27.56 -1.70 -8.24
C THR A 174 26.51 -2.54 -8.96
N ILE A 175 25.50 -1.89 -9.51
CA ILE A 175 24.54 -2.49 -10.46
C ILE A 175 24.50 -1.65 -11.73
N LYS A 176 24.04 -2.25 -12.84
CA LYS A 176 24.02 -1.57 -14.13
C LYS A 176 22.65 -1.50 -14.78
N ALA A 177 21.68 -2.24 -14.26
CA ALA A 177 20.31 -2.28 -14.78
C ALA A 177 19.31 -2.61 -13.67
N THR A 178 18.22 -1.85 -13.57
CA THR A 178 17.17 -2.06 -12.57
C THR A 178 15.90 -1.32 -12.96
N TYR A 179 14.78 -1.64 -12.29
CA TYR A 179 13.61 -0.78 -12.24
C TYR A 179 13.72 0.25 -11.11
N LEU A 180 13.37 1.51 -11.40
CA LEU A 180 13.21 2.57 -10.41
C LEU A 180 11.80 3.16 -10.47
N ASN A 181 11.29 3.61 -9.34
CA ASN A 181 10.13 4.50 -9.31
C ASN A 181 10.52 5.90 -9.83
N ILE A 182 9.54 6.72 -10.17
CA ILE A 182 9.77 8.02 -10.79
C ILE A 182 10.69 8.92 -9.97
N PRO A 183 10.51 9.09 -8.62
CA PRO A 183 11.43 9.93 -7.82
C PRO A 183 12.87 9.45 -7.87
N SER A 184 13.09 8.15 -7.72
CA SER A 184 14.45 7.58 -7.75
C SER A 184 15.10 7.68 -9.12
N MET A 185 14.32 7.55 -10.20
CA MET A 185 14.80 7.77 -11.56
C MET A 185 15.20 9.25 -11.76
N GLN A 186 14.36 10.20 -11.38
CA GLN A 186 14.67 11.64 -11.48
C GLN A 186 15.94 11.98 -10.69
N PHE A 187 16.09 11.43 -9.48
CA PHE A 187 17.30 11.58 -8.67
C PHE A 187 18.55 11.08 -9.40
N VAL A 188 18.53 9.87 -9.98
CA VAL A 188 19.66 9.30 -10.72
C VAL A 188 20.01 10.15 -11.95
N MET A 189 19.00 10.56 -12.73
CA MET A 189 19.23 11.37 -13.93
C MET A 189 19.81 12.75 -13.62
N LYS A 190 19.36 13.37 -12.52
CA LYS A 190 19.86 14.66 -12.04
C LYS A 190 21.26 14.56 -11.48
N SER A 191 21.56 13.49 -10.71
CA SER A 191 22.87 13.29 -10.05
C SER A 191 24.01 12.96 -11.02
N ALA A 192 23.68 12.33 -12.16
CA ALA A 192 24.68 11.91 -13.13
C ALA A 192 24.17 12.06 -14.59
N PRO A 193 24.04 13.31 -15.08
CA PRO A 193 23.51 13.58 -16.42
C PRO A 193 24.28 12.83 -17.50
N GLY A 194 23.54 12.18 -18.42
CA GLY A 194 24.11 11.44 -19.56
C GLY A 194 24.77 10.10 -19.23
N LYS A 195 24.77 9.67 -17.96
CA LYS A 195 25.35 8.35 -17.59
C LYS A 195 24.34 7.22 -17.60
N PHE A 196 23.06 7.53 -17.57
CA PHE A 196 21.97 6.56 -17.51
C PHE A 196 20.95 6.78 -18.62
N LEU A 197 20.25 5.72 -18.97
CA LEU A 197 19.21 5.70 -19.98
C LEU A 197 17.97 5.01 -19.41
N VAL A 198 16.79 5.55 -19.67
CA VAL A 198 15.51 4.87 -19.47
C VAL A 198 15.19 4.09 -20.73
N LEU A 199 15.06 2.77 -20.63
CA LEU A 199 14.60 1.94 -21.72
C LEU A 199 13.06 2.06 -21.89
N PRO A 200 12.51 1.80 -23.09
CA PRO A 200 11.07 1.74 -23.26
C PRO A 200 10.43 0.73 -22.30
N ALA A 201 9.45 1.16 -21.52
CA ALA A 201 8.64 0.31 -20.66
C ALA A 201 7.42 -0.19 -21.42
N GLY A 202 6.83 -1.30 -20.97
CA GLY A 202 5.51 -1.74 -21.43
C GLY A 202 4.40 -0.77 -21.00
N SER A 203 3.22 -0.87 -21.61
CA SER A 203 2.02 -0.07 -21.28
C SER A 203 1.13 -0.74 -20.24
N GLU A 204 1.67 -1.66 -19.45
CA GLU A 204 0.91 -2.44 -18.49
C GLU A 204 0.32 -1.55 -17.37
N SER A 205 -0.99 -1.63 -17.20
CA SER A 205 -1.70 -0.92 -16.14
C SER A 205 -2.13 -1.92 -15.07
N ALA A 206 -1.52 -1.86 -13.90
CA ALA A 206 -1.88 -2.68 -12.75
C ALA A 206 -1.59 -1.95 -11.44
N SER A 207 -2.16 -2.43 -10.35
CA SER A 207 -1.85 -1.93 -9.01
C SER A 207 -0.42 -2.30 -8.63
N ASP A 208 0.40 -1.30 -8.30
CA ASP A 208 1.68 -1.51 -7.61
C ASP A 208 1.43 -1.86 -6.15
N ALA A 209 0.56 -1.08 -5.52
CA ALA A 209 0.25 -1.19 -4.12
C ALA A 209 -1.26 -1.11 -3.87
N ALA A 210 -1.72 -1.98 -2.99
CA ALA A 210 -3.05 -1.95 -2.43
C ALA A 210 -2.96 -2.06 -0.90
N VAL A 211 -4.09 -1.88 -0.22
CA VAL A 211 -4.22 -2.15 1.20
C VAL A 211 -5.05 -3.40 1.38
N PHE A 212 -4.59 -4.31 2.22
CA PHE A 212 -5.30 -5.56 2.49
C PHE A 212 -5.23 -5.97 3.96
N ALA A 213 -6.20 -6.78 4.37
CA ALA A 213 -6.26 -7.38 5.70
C ALA A 213 -6.96 -8.75 5.62
N LYS A 214 -6.89 -9.54 6.71
CA LYS A 214 -7.68 -10.77 6.82
C LYS A 214 -9.17 -10.45 6.78
N THR A 215 -9.96 -11.26 6.09
CA THR A 215 -11.41 -11.06 5.91
C THR A 215 -12.14 -10.89 7.24
N ALA A 216 -11.78 -11.71 8.24
CA ALA A 216 -12.35 -11.62 9.59
C ALA A 216 -11.99 -10.29 10.29
N PHE A 217 -10.76 -9.76 10.06
CA PHE A 217 -10.34 -8.48 10.58
C PHE A 217 -11.13 -7.33 9.96
N ILE A 218 -11.30 -7.35 8.62
CA ILE A 218 -12.11 -6.35 7.90
C ILE A 218 -13.54 -6.33 8.44
N ALA A 219 -14.15 -7.49 8.64
CA ALA A 219 -15.52 -7.58 9.16
C ALA A 219 -15.63 -7.01 10.59
N LYS A 220 -14.66 -7.31 11.47
CA LYS A 220 -14.64 -6.87 12.88
C LYS A 220 -14.35 -5.38 13.02
N HIS A 221 -13.45 -4.82 12.21
CA HIS A 221 -12.93 -3.44 12.31
C HIS A 221 -13.38 -2.54 11.16
N ARG A 222 -14.58 -2.81 10.62
CA ARG A 222 -15.09 -2.13 9.44
C ARG A 222 -15.22 -0.61 9.61
N VAL A 223 -15.62 -0.16 10.80
CA VAL A 223 -15.79 1.27 11.09
C VAL A 223 -14.45 1.98 11.11
N GLU A 224 -13.47 1.41 11.77
CA GLU A 224 -12.11 1.93 11.87
C GLU A 224 -11.43 1.96 10.49
N LEU A 225 -11.54 0.88 9.74
CA LEU A 225 -11.00 0.81 8.37
C LEU A 225 -11.68 1.79 7.43
N GLN A 226 -12.99 2.08 7.61
CA GLN A 226 -13.68 3.09 6.83
C GLN A 226 -13.11 4.49 7.09
N ILE A 227 -12.77 4.82 8.34
CA ILE A 227 -12.10 6.10 8.67
C ILE A 227 -10.78 6.23 7.90
N PHE A 228 -10.00 5.17 7.85
CA PHE A 228 -8.73 5.16 7.12
C PHE A 228 -8.94 5.29 5.60
N VAL A 229 -9.85 4.53 5.01
CA VAL A 229 -10.16 4.58 3.57
C VAL A 229 -10.69 5.96 3.17
N ASP A 230 -11.58 6.55 3.98
CA ASP A 230 -12.08 7.91 3.75
C ASP A 230 -10.95 8.94 3.74
N ALA A 231 -10.04 8.87 4.73
CA ALA A 231 -8.89 9.76 4.84
C ALA A 231 -7.94 9.58 3.66
N LEU A 232 -7.65 8.34 3.27
CA LEU A 232 -6.75 8.03 2.17
C LEU A 232 -7.28 8.57 0.83
N LEU A 233 -8.55 8.33 0.54
CA LEU A 233 -9.16 8.81 -0.70
C LEU A 233 -9.27 10.35 -0.74
N GLU A 234 -9.50 10.99 0.40
CA GLU A 234 -9.46 12.45 0.51
C GLU A 234 -8.07 13.01 0.22
N VAL A 235 -7.02 12.45 0.83
CA VAL A 235 -5.63 12.89 0.64
C VAL A 235 -5.20 12.68 -0.80
N VAL A 236 -5.51 11.53 -1.41
CA VAL A 236 -5.25 11.26 -2.84
C VAL A 236 -5.86 12.34 -3.72
N ARG A 237 -7.16 12.64 -3.55
CA ARG A 237 -7.86 13.63 -4.38
C ARG A 237 -7.31 15.04 -4.21
N LYS A 238 -6.99 15.44 -2.97
CA LYS A 238 -6.38 16.76 -2.70
C LYS A 238 -4.99 16.87 -3.30
N THR A 239 -4.17 15.82 -3.19
CA THR A 239 -2.82 15.76 -3.77
C THR A 239 -2.87 15.85 -5.29
N ASN A 240 -3.77 15.12 -5.94
CA ASN A 240 -3.91 15.15 -7.40
C ASN A 240 -4.48 16.48 -7.90
N ALA A 241 -5.33 17.15 -7.10
CA ALA A 241 -5.87 18.48 -7.45
C ALA A 241 -4.84 19.60 -7.27
N ASP A 242 -4.02 19.53 -6.23
CA ASP A 242 -2.92 20.47 -5.96
C ASP A 242 -1.73 19.74 -5.31
N PRO A 243 -0.66 19.48 -6.04
CA PRO A 243 0.57 18.91 -5.52
C PRO A 243 1.22 19.65 -4.36
N LYS A 244 0.94 20.95 -4.19
CA LYS A 244 1.44 21.73 -3.05
C LYS A 244 0.80 21.29 -1.73
N PHE A 245 -0.41 20.74 -1.78
CA PHE A 245 -1.12 20.25 -0.61
C PHE A 245 -0.28 19.21 0.16
N ILE A 246 0.22 18.18 -0.52
CA ILE A 246 0.95 17.09 0.14
C ILE A 246 2.29 17.58 0.73
N VAL A 247 2.93 18.57 0.09
CA VAL A 247 4.18 19.17 0.57
C VAL A 247 3.92 19.96 1.85
N ALA A 248 2.86 20.79 1.85
CA ALA A 248 2.44 21.56 3.03
C ALA A 248 2.07 20.62 4.21
N GLU A 249 1.34 19.53 3.92
CA GLU A 249 0.97 18.55 4.95
C GLU A 249 2.18 17.79 5.51
N ARG A 250 3.15 17.44 4.66
CA ARG A 250 4.42 16.87 5.13
C ARG A 250 5.10 17.76 6.15
N GLU A 251 5.19 19.06 5.87
CA GLU A 251 5.83 20.03 6.77
C GLU A 251 5.03 20.21 8.06
N ARG A 252 3.71 20.40 7.93
CA ARG A 252 2.79 20.57 9.07
C ARG A 252 2.82 19.39 10.02
N LEU A 253 2.85 18.18 9.49
CA LEU A 253 2.83 16.92 10.23
C LEU A 253 4.23 16.42 10.58
N LYS A 254 5.28 17.11 10.13
CA LYS A 254 6.70 16.74 10.33
C LYS A 254 7.03 15.32 9.86
N LEU A 255 6.43 14.91 8.74
CA LEU A 255 6.65 13.59 8.17
C LEU A 255 7.97 13.54 7.40
N MET A 256 8.65 12.40 7.47
CA MET A 256 9.94 12.19 6.80
C MET A 256 10.94 13.33 7.07
N PRO A 257 11.27 13.62 8.34
CA PRO A 257 12.12 14.79 8.70
C PRO A 257 13.54 14.69 8.14
N ASN A 258 14.01 13.47 7.88
CA ASN A 258 15.35 13.18 7.36
C ASN A 258 15.37 13.00 5.82
N LEU A 259 14.32 13.43 5.12
CA LEU A 259 14.30 13.37 3.66
C LEU A 259 15.45 14.25 3.11
N PRO A 260 16.32 13.74 2.22
CA PRO A 260 17.37 14.53 1.59
C PRO A 260 16.81 15.79 0.94
N LYS A 261 17.59 16.88 1.00
CA LYS A 261 17.13 18.19 0.52
C LYS A 261 16.72 18.17 -0.96
N ASP A 262 17.50 17.50 -1.79
CA ASP A 262 17.23 17.36 -3.22
C ASP A 262 15.96 16.54 -3.53
N GLU A 263 15.65 15.54 -2.72
CA GLU A 263 14.36 14.83 -2.80
C GLU A 263 13.22 15.72 -2.32
N ALA A 264 13.40 16.49 -1.24
CA ALA A 264 12.41 17.43 -0.74
C ALA A 264 12.10 18.54 -1.75
N ASP A 265 13.11 19.07 -2.42
CA ASP A 265 12.99 20.09 -3.46
C ASP A 265 12.24 19.57 -4.71
N GLY A 266 12.28 18.24 -4.97
CA GLY A 266 11.61 17.59 -6.10
C GLY A 266 10.16 17.12 -5.84
N LEU A 267 9.64 17.28 -4.63
CA LEU A 267 8.32 16.74 -4.27
C LEU A 267 7.17 17.26 -5.14
N ILE A 268 7.11 18.58 -5.38
CA ILE A 268 6.04 19.19 -6.18
C ILE A 268 6.07 18.63 -7.60
N ASP A 269 7.24 18.53 -8.22
CA ASP A 269 7.40 18.01 -9.58
C ASP A 269 7.00 16.53 -9.65
N PHE A 270 7.39 15.74 -8.66
CA PHE A 270 6.97 14.35 -8.58
C PHE A 270 5.44 14.22 -8.49
N PHE A 271 4.79 14.90 -7.54
CA PHE A 271 3.34 14.78 -7.36
C PHE A 271 2.55 15.39 -8.51
N LYS A 272 3.09 16.36 -9.25
CA LYS A 272 2.53 16.82 -10.50
C LYS A 272 2.53 15.72 -11.57
N VAL A 273 3.68 15.09 -11.78
CA VAL A 273 3.78 13.94 -12.70
C VAL A 273 2.85 12.81 -12.26
N ALA A 274 2.78 12.52 -10.96
CA ALA A 274 1.92 11.47 -10.41
C ALA A 274 0.43 11.76 -10.67
N ALA A 275 -0.01 13.01 -10.53
CA ALA A 275 -1.37 13.44 -10.84
C ALA A 275 -1.66 13.33 -12.35
N ASP A 276 -0.76 13.84 -13.20
CA ASP A 276 -0.91 13.83 -14.66
C ASP A 276 -0.94 12.40 -15.24
N THR A 277 -0.25 11.46 -14.61
CA THR A 277 -0.16 10.06 -15.06
C THR A 277 -1.07 9.09 -14.31
N GLY A 278 -1.82 9.55 -13.30
CA GLY A 278 -2.76 8.72 -12.54
C GLY A 278 -2.11 7.69 -11.63
N ILE A 279 -0.89 7.93 -11.15
CA ILE A 279 -0.20 7.03 -10.20
C ILE A 279 -1.05 6.76 -8.96
N TYR A 280 -1.72 7.79 -8.42
CA TYR A 280 -2.67 7.65 -7.33
C TYR A 280 -4.09 7.72 -7.86
N PRO A 281 -4.83 6.60 -7.94
CA PRO A 281 -6.15 6.59 -8.55
C PRO A 281 -7.16 7.35 -7.67
N ASN A 282 -7.79 8.39 -8.22
CA ASN A 282 -8.79 9.23 -7.54
C ASN A 282 -10.01 8.45 -7.02
N GLY A 283 -10.25 7.26 -7.56
CA GLY A 283 -11.31 6.36 -7.17
C GLY A 283 -10.91 5.31 -6.13
N GLY A 284 -9.61 5.12 -5.88
CA GLY A 284 -9.12 4.06 -4.97
C GLY A 284 -9.34 2.63 -5.50
N GLY A 285 -9.49 2.48 -6.82
CA GLY A 285 -9.73 1.19 -7.48
C GLY A 285 -11.22 0.84 -7.64
N ASP A 286 -11.51 0.08 -8.67
CA ASP A 286 -12.85 -0.43 -8.99
C ASP A 286 -12.72 -1.83 -9.62
N GLU A 287 -13.84 -2.39 -10.06
CA GLU A 287 -13.87 -3.73 -10.65
C GLU A 287 -13.02 -3.84 -11.93
N GLU A 288 -12.94 -2.78 -12.73
CA GLU A 288 -12.14 -2.75 -13.97
C GLU A 288 -10.64 -2.74 -13.63
N ALA A 289 -10.23 -1.93 -12.67
CA ALA A 289 -8.86 -1.92 -12.17
C ALA A 289 -8.43 -3.28 -11.63
N VAL A 290 -9.32 -3.98 -10.89
CA VAL A 290 -9.05 -5.34 -10.39
C VAL A 290 -8.92 -6.36 -11.53
N LYS A 291 -9.73 -6.25 -12.59
CA LYS A 291 -9.59 -7.11 -13.78
C LYS A 291 -8.27 -6.88 -14.52
N SER A 292 -7.78 -5.64 -14.55
CA SER A 292 -6.46 -5.32 -15.07
C SER A 292 -5.35 -5.97 -14.22
N ASP A 293 -5.49 -5.95 -12.90
CA ASP A 293 -4.58 -6.66 -11.99
C ASP A 293 -4.59 -8.18 -12.27
N PHE A 294 -5.75 -8.78 -12.50
CA PHE A 294 -5.82 -10.21 -12.82
C PHE A 294 -5.07 -10.55 -14.10
N ALA A 295 -5.18 -9.72 -15.13
CA ALA A 295 -4.43 -9.90 -16.38
C ALA A 295 -2.92 -9.83 -16.11
N PHE A 296 -2.47 -8.81 -15.39
CA PHE A 296 -1.06 -8.58 -15.08
C PHE A 296 -0.48 -9.70 -14.20
N TYR A 297 -1.11 -10.02 -13.08
CA TYR A 297 -0.61 -11.00 -12.12
C TYR A 297 -0.77 -12.45 -12.57
N THR A 298 -1.66 -12.73 -13.52
CA THR A 298 -1.72 -14.04 -14.20
C THR A 298 -0.57 -14.19 -15.18
N ALA A 299 -0.26 -13.15 -15.95
CA ALA A 299 0.87 -13.16 -16.87
C ALA A 299 2.22 -13.36 -16.17
N SER A 300 2.34 -12.91 -14.91
CA SER A 300 3.52 -13.12 -14.07
C SER A 300 3.58 -14.49 -13.40
N GLY A 301 2.49 -15.23 -13.38
CA GLY A 301 2.37 -16.48 -12.65
C GLY A 301 2.11 -16.32 -11.14
N ASP A 302 1.86 -15.12 -10.63
CA ASP A 302 1.42 -14.92 -9.24
C ASP A 302 -0.02 -15.36 -9.04
N LEU A 303 -0.85 -15.16 -10.04
CA LEU A 303 -2.16 -15.78 -10.17
C LEU A 303 -2.12 -16.93 -11.17
N THR A 304 -3.01 -17.89 -11.04
CA THR A 304 -3.20 -19.01 -11.95
C THR A 304 -4.64 -19.06 -12.44
N GLY A 305 -4.84 -19.57 -13.64
CA GLY A 305 -6.13 -19.61 -14.32
C GLY A 305 -6.22 -18.55 -15.42
N LYS A 306 -7.39 -18.41 -16.04
CA LYS A 306 -7.64 -17.35 -17.01
C LYS A 306 -8.10 -16.10 -16.27
N PRO A 307 -7.58 -14.91 -16.59
CA PRO A 307 -8.01 -13.66 -15.91
C PRO A 307 -9.53 -13.46 -15.88
N ALA A 308 -10.22 -13.82 -16.96
CA ALA A 308 -11.67 -13.69 -17.09
C ALA A 308 -12.47 -14.62 -16.16
N ASP A 309 -11.88 -15.71 -15.66
CA ASP A 309 -12.52 -16.67 -14.78
C ASP A 309 -12.34 -16.30 -13.29
N LEU A 310 -11.48 -15.33 -12.98
CA LEU A 310 -11.21 -14.86 -11.62
C LEU A 310 -12.33 -13.92 -11.17
N LYS A 311 -12.82 -14.14 -9.94
CA LYS A 311 -13.90 -13.32 -9.38
C LYS A 311 -13.32 -12.23 -8.49
N VAL A 312 -13.71 -10.99 -8.71
CA VAL A 312 -13.28 -9.84 -7.90
C VAL A 312 -13.52 -10.09 -6.41
N ALA A 313 -14.69 -10.60 -6.05
CA ALA A 313 -15.08 -10.87 -4.66
C ALA A 313 -14.21 -11.92 -3.94
N ASP A 314 -13.42 -12.72 -4.65
CA ASP A 314 -12.50 -13.67 -4.02
C ASP A 314 -11.21 -12.99 -3.52
N TYR A 315 -10.93 -11.77 -3.98
CA TYR A 315 -9.68 -11.03 -3.72
C TYR A 315 -9.89 -9.63 -3.16
N TRP A 316 -11.07 -9.03 -3.37
CA TRP A 316 -11.36 -7.65 -3.03
C TRP A 316 -12.70 -7.48 -2.32
N ASP A 317 -12.71 -6.65 -1.26
CA ASP A 317 -13.90 -6.03 -0.69
C ASP A 317 -13.94 -4.55 -1.11
N LEU A 318 -14.58 -4.25 -2.23
CA LEU A 318 -14.68 -2.89 -2.77
C LEU A 318 -15.66 -2.01 -1.98
N SER A 319 -16.44 -2.56 -1.06
CA SER A 319 -17.53 -1.83 -0.39
C SER A 319 -17.05 -0.66 0.49
N LEU A 320 -15.82 -0.74 1.05
CA LEU A 320 -15.22 0.36 1.82
C LEU A 320 -14.88 1.56 0.91
N VAL A 321 -14.23 1.31 -0.21
CA VAL A 321 -13.86 2.37 -1.15
C VAL A 321 -15.08 2.95 -1.87
N GLU A 322 -16.11 2.15 -2.12
CA GLU A 322 -17.39 2.62 -2.67
C GLU A 322 -18.12 3.55 -1.70
N ALA A 323 -18.14 3.21 -0.41
CA ALA A 323 -18.71 4.06 0.64
C ALA A 323 -17.97 5.41 0.74
N ALA A 324 -16.62 5.39 0.70
CA ALA A 324 -15.81 6.59 0.69
C ALA A 324 -16.08 7.48 -0.54
N ARG A 325 -16.20 6.87 -1.73
CA ARG A 325 -16.56 7.61 -2.97
C ARG A 325 -17.91 8.31 -2.86
N LYS A 326 -18.93 7.62 -2.34
CA LYS A 326 -20.27 8.18 -2.14
C LYS A 326 -20.24 9.35 -1.16
N LYS A 327 -19.53 9.21 -0.05
CA LYS A 327 -19.36 10.28 0.96
C LYS A 327 -18.69 11.52 0.38
N LEU A 328 -17.59 11.35 -0.36
CA LEU A 328 -16.86 12.46 -0.98
C LEU A 328 -17.62 13.13 -2.13
N ALA A 329 -18.52 12.42 -2.80
CA ALA A 329 -19.42 13.00 -3.80
C ALA A 329 -20.54 13.85 -3.18
N ALA A 330 -20.99 13.49 -1.99
CA ALA A 330 -22.05 14.22 -1.26
C ALA A 330 -21.54 15.52 -0.56
N THR A 331 -20.22 15.69 -0.45
CA THR A 331 -19.60 16.84 0.22
C THR A 331 -19.25 18.00 -0.76
N LYS A 332 -19.56 17.84 -2.05
CA LYS A 332 -19.46 18.89 -3.08
C LYS A 332 -20.76 19.67 -3.14
#